data_aee1a4f011e1193836af65521b0ef718
#
_entry.id   aee1a4f011e1193836af65521b0ef718
#
_cell.length_a   1.000
_cell.length_b   1.000
_cell.length_c   1.000
_cell.angle_alpha   90.00
_cell.angle_beta   90.00
_cell.angle_gamma   90.00
#
_symmetry.space_group_name_H-M   'P 1'
#
loop_
_entity.id
_entity.type
_entity.pdbx_description
1 polymer ?
#
loop_
_entity_poly.entity_id
_entity_poly.type
_entity_poly.pdbx_seq_one_letter_code
_entity_poly.pdbx_strand_id
1 'polypeptide(L)'
;MGKLGTTVRQVRLPKDLDGLDAIVIPGGESTTISMLLESSKTFEPLSDLLADGLPVLGTCAGMILLAKEVLDGRSDQRSFARIDIAVRRNAFGRQIASFETDLHIKDLEEPFPGVFIRAPGAQILNPSVEILASVKRETGEETPVFCRQENVMVTSFHPELTDDLRLHQMLSLIHI
;
A
#
# COMPACT_ATOMS: atom_id res chain seq x y z
N MET A 1 -8.73 -6.17 -11.00
CA MET A 1 -9.76 -6.63 -10.04
C MET A 1 -10.98 -7.23 -10.76
N GLY A 2 -11.73 -6.55 -11.60
CA GLY A 2 -12.88 -7.16 -12.31
C GLY A 2 -12.57 -8.46 -13.08
N LYS A 3 -11.33 -8.66 -13.55
CA LYS A 3 -10.87 -9.91 -14.21
C LYS A 3 -10.80 -11.12 -13.24
N LEU A 4 -10.87 -10.89 -11.92
CA LEU A 4 -10.82 -11.94 -10.89
C LEU A 4 -12.21 -12.42 -10.43
N GLY A 5 -13.28 -12.04 -11.15
CA GLY A 5 -14.65 -12.39 -10.77
C GLY A 5 -15.19 -11.63 -9.55
N THR A 6 -14.48 -10.58 -9.09
CA THR A 6 -14.91 -9.75 -7.98
C THR A 6 -15.73 -8.55 -8.46
N THR A 7 -16.72 -8.13 -7.67
CA THR A 7 -17.43 -6.87 -7.90
C THR A 7 -16.60 -5.71 -7.39
N VAL A 8 -16.28 -4.76 -8.25
CA VAL A 8 -15.46 -3.59 -7.90
C VAL A 8 -16.32 -2.33 -7.90
N ARG A 9 -16.23 -1.55 -6.82
CA ARG A 9 -16.84 -0.22 -6.74
C ARG A 9 -15.82 0.81 -6.26
N GLN A 10 -16.03 2.06 -6.65
CA GLN A 10 -15.24 3.17 -6.15
C GLN A 10 -15.83 3.67 -4.83
N VAL A 11 -14.96 3.82 -3.82
CA VAL A 11 -15.31 4.44 -2.53
C VAL A 11 -14.97 5.91 -2.59
N ARG A 12 -15.98 6.77 -2.46
CA ARG A 12 -15.85 8.23 -2.44
C ARG A 12 -16.53 8.87 -1.22
N LEU A 13 -17.53 8.19 -0.68
CA LEU A 13 -18.34 8.66 0.44
C LEU A 13 -18.49 7.53 1.47
N PRO A 14 -18.81 7.83 2.74
CA PRO A 14 -18.98 6.82 3.78
C PRO A 14 -19.93 5.67 3.41
N LYS A 15 -21.05 5.98 2.74
CA LYS A 15 -22.03 4.98 2.30
C LYS A 15 -21.47 3.92 1.32
N ASP A 16 -20.37 4.25 0.65
CA ASP A 16 -19.74 3.34 -0.31
C ASP A 16 -18.89 2.27 0.41
N LEU A 17 -18.71 2.39 1.73
CA LEU A 17 -17.99 1.43 2.57
C LEU A 17 -18.85 0.22 2.98
N ASP A 18 -20.17 0.31 2.86
CA ASP A 18 -21.08 -0.74 3.34
C ASP A 18 -20.87 -2.07 2.58
N GLY A 19 -20.64 -3.15 3.32
CA GLY A 19 -20.51 -4.52 2.78
C GLY A 19 -19.30 -4.71 1.87
N LEU A 20 -18.16 -4.07 2.19
CA LEU A 20 -16.87 -4.38 1.56
C LEU A 20 -16.26 -5.64 2.16
N ASP A 21 -15.76 -6.53 1.30
CA ASP A 21 -14.96 -7.69 1.70
C ASP A 21 -13.46 -7.32 1.78
N ALA A 22 -13.00 -6.35 1.00
CA ALA A 22 -11.64 -5.81 1.02
C ALA A 22 -11.59 -4.42 0.39
N ILE A 23 -10.50 -3.68 0.64
CA ILE A 23 -10.29 -2.37 0.02
C ILE A 23 -8.88 -2.25 -0.59
N VAL A 24 -8.77 -1.53 -1.70
CA VAL A 24 -7.50 -1.09 -2.27
C VAL A 24 -7.39 0.42 -2.13
N ILE A 25 -6.32 0.90 -1.49
CA ILE A 25 -5.95 2.31 -1.44
C ILE A 25 -4.86 2.54 -2.48
N PRO A 26 -5.19 3.17 -3.62
CA PRO A 26 -4.29 3.27 -4.75
C PRO A 26 -3.18 4.31 -4.53
N GLY A 27 -2.22 4.34 -5.45
CA GLY A 27 -1.26 5.41 -5.59
C GLY A 27 -1.88 6.78 -5.87
N GLY A 28 -1.06 7.82 -5.76
CA GLY A 28 -1.46 9.21 -5.95
C GLY A 28 -0.64 10.14 -5.05
N GLU A 29 -1.20 11.28 -4.66
CA GLU A 29 -0.58 12.19 -3.70
C GLU A 29 -1.21 11.98 -2.32
N SER A 30 -0.44 11.44 -1.37
CA SER A 30 -0.93 10.97 -0.06
C SER A 30 -1.57 12.07 0.79
N THR A 31 -1.06 13.30 0.73
CA THR A 31 -1.66 14.43 1.47
C THR A 31 -3.03 14.78 0.91
N THR A 32 -3.16 14.83 -0.42
CA THR A 32 -4.45 15.10 -1.08
C THR A 32 -5.48 14.01 -0.76
N ILE A 33 -5.07 12.73 -0.80
CA ILE A 33 -5.97 11.62 -0.46
C ILE A 33 -6.43 11.74 1.01
N SER A 34 -5.51 12.02 1.95
CA SER A 34 -5.85 12.24 3.36
C SER A 34 -6.88 13.37 3.52
N MET A 35 -6.66 14.51 2.89
CA MET A 35 -7.58 15.65 2.95
C MET A 35 -8.96 15.35 2.33
N LEU A 36 -8.99 14.59 1.23
CA LEU A 36 -10.25 14.16 0.61
C LEU A 36 -11.02 13.20 1.50
N LEU A 37 -10.35 12.25 2.13
CA LEU A 37 -10.98 11.34 3.08
C LEU A 37 -11.59 12.07 4.28
N GLU A 38 -10.91 13.10 4.79
CA GLU A 38 -11.42 13.93 5.87
C GLU A 38 -12.61 14.79 5.43
N SER A 39 -12.47 15.53 4.33
CA SER A 39 -13.52 16.41 3.81
C SER A 39 -14.79 15.68 3.43
N SER A 40 -14.67 14.45 2.92
CA SER A 40 -15.79 13.55 2.62
C SER A 40 -16.35 12.84 3.86
N LYS A 41 -15.73 13.00 5.03
CA LYS A 41 -16.03 12.27 6.28
C LYS A 41 -15.88 10.76 6.16
N THR A 42 -15.04 10.28 5.23
CA THR A 42 -14.80 8.86 4.99
C THR A 42 -13.66 8.32 5.85
N PHE A 43 -12.77 9.19 6.37
CA PHE A 43 -11.59 8.79 7.11
C PHE A 43 -11.93 7.94 8.35
N GLU A 44 -12.80 8.43 9.24
CA GLU A 44 -13.13 7.71 10.48
C GLU A 44 -13.85 6.38 10.20
N PRO A 45 -14.93 6.33 9.38
CA PRO A 45 -15.58 5.06 9.07
C PRO A 45 -14.63 4.02 8.43
N LEU A 46 -13.73 4.45 7.55
CA LEU A 46 -12.73 3.55 6.98
C LEU A 46 -11.70 3.10 8.03
N SER A 47 -11.27 4.00 8.91
CA SER A 47 -10.35 3.67 10.00
C SER A 47 -10.94 2.61 10.94
N ASP A 48 -12.24 2.70 11.24
CA ASP A 48 -12.96 1.72 12.08
C ASP A 48 -13.00 0.35 11.38
N LEU A 49 -13.38 0.30 10.11
CA LEU A 49 -13.40 -0.95 9.34
C LEU A 49 -12.01 -1.61 9.24
N LEU A 50 -10.95 -0.82 9.05
CA LEU A 50 -9.58 -1.33 9.05
C LEU A 50 -9.16 -1.83 10.45
N ALA A 51 -9.66 -1.21 11.53
CA ALA A 51 -9.44 -1.68 12.91
C ALA A 51 -10.16 -3.00 13.17
N ASP A 52 -11.33 -3.18 12.59
CA ASP A 52 -12.15 -4.39 12.67
C ASP A 52 -11.64 -5.53 11.77
N GLY A 53 -10.53 -5.28 11.05
CA GLY A 53 -9.82 -6.30 10.28
C GLY A 53 -10.20 -6.37 8.81
N LEU A 54 -10.82 -5.33 8.22
CA LEU A 54 -11.04 -5.28 6.77
C LEU A 54 -9.71 -5.40 6.03
N PRO A 55 -9.52 -6.42 5.16
CA PRO A 55 -8.32 -6.58 4.36
C PRO A 55 -8.05 -5.38 3.47
N VAL A 56 -6.80 -4.97 3.41
CA VAL A 56 -6.41 -3.80 2.64
C VAL A 56 -5.10 -4.02 1.89
N LEU A 57 -5.07 -3.55 0.65
CA LEU A 57 -3.85 -3.38 -0.13
C LEU A 57 -3.62 -1.88 -0.37
N GLY A 58 -2.53 -1.33 0.18
CA GLY A 58 -2.10 0.04 -0.09
C GLY A 58 -0.95 0.07 -1.09
N THR A 59 -1.10 0.78 -2.22
CA THR A 59 -0.04 0.91 -3.23
C THR A 59 0.50 2.33 -3.24
N CYS A 60 1.82 2.50 -3.21
CA CYS A 60 2.53 3.77 -3.24
C CYS A 60 1.99 4.76 -2.17
N ALA A 61 1.12 5.72 -2.52
CA ALA A 61 0.48 6.61 -1.56
C ALA A 61 -0.37 5.86 -0.52
N GLY A 62 -0.98 4.73 -0.89
CA GLY A 62 -1.70 3.85 0.01
C GLY A 62 -0.80 3.25 1.10
N MET A 63 0.46 2.90 0.79
CA MET A 63 1.46 2.49 1.79
C MET A 63 1.70 3.61 2.80
N ILE A 64 1.83 4.87 2.34
CA ILE A 64 2.03 6.04 3.20
C ILE A 64 0.84 6.24 4.15
N LEU A 65 -0.38 6.10 3.63
CA LEU A 65 -1.62 6.28 4.42
C LEU A 65 -1.85 5.16 5.45
N LEU A 66 -1.33 3.96 5.22
CA LEU A 66 -1.45 2.83 6.15
C LEU A 66 -0.31 2.76 7.17
N ALA A 67 0.81 3.41 6.90
CA ALA A 67 2.00 3.40 7.77
C ALA A 67 1.71 3.99 9.16
N LYS A 68 2.36 3.45 10.17
CA LYS A 68 2.35 3.97 11.55
C LYS A 68 3.00 5.34 11.65
N GLU A 69 4.10 5.54 10.92
CA GLU A 69 4.85 6.80 10.92
C GLU A 69 5.15 7.27 9.49
N VAL A 70 5.01 8.57 9.25
CA VAL A 70 5.40 9.23 7.99
C VAL A 70 6.50 10.23 8.31
N LEU A 71 7.77 9.90 7.99
CA LEU A 71 8.96 10.61 8.45
C LEU A 71 9.12 12.01 7.84
N ASP A 72 8.59 12.23 6.63
CA ASP A 72 8.68 13.49 5.87
C ASP A 72 7.28 13.95 5.41
N GLY A 73 6.25 13.56 6.16
CA GLY A 73 4.88 13.99 5.95
C GLY A 73 4.65 15.42 6.40
N ARG A 74 3.56 16.03 5.93
CA ARG A 74 3.08 17.29 6.49
C ARG A 74 2.42 17.01 7.84
N SER A 75 2.46 18.00 8.75
CA SER A 75 1.86 17.88 10.08
C SER A 75 0.35 17.71 10.09
N ASP A 76 -0.31 18.11 9.00
CA ASP A 76 -1.76 17.99 8.79
C ASP A 76 -2.17 16.73 8.00
N GLN A 77 -1.21 15.90 7.59
CA GLN A 77 -1.49 14.61 6.93
C GLN A 77 -1.78 13.55 7.99
N ARG A 78 -2.93 12.90 7.87
CA ARG A 78 -3.29 11.74 8.70
C ARG A 78 -2.90 10.45 8.02
N SER A 79 -2.59 9.44 8.83
CA SER A 79 -2.45 8.05 8.43
C SER A 79 -3.37 7.16 9.26
N PHE A 80 -3.69 5.98 8.75
CA PHE A 80 -4.51 5.00 9.46
C PHE A 80 -3.72 4.21 10.51
N ALA A 81 -2.39 4.22 10.45
CA ALA A 81 -1.48 3.51 11.36
C ALA A 81 -1.83 2.01 11.50
N ARG A 82 -2.01 1.31 10.39
CA ARG A 82 -2.45 -0.10 10.36
C ARG A 82 -1.33 -1.10 10.11
N ILE A 83 -0.13 -0.63 9.79
CA ILE A 83 1.06 -1.47 9.66
C ILE A 83 2.24 -0.79 10.39
N ASP A 84 2.99 -1.56 11.16
CA ASP A 84 4.11 -1.09 11.99
C ASP A 84 5.37 -0.81 11.14
N ILE A 85 5.26 0.13 10.23
CA ILE A 85 6.35 0.66 9.42
C ILE A 85 6.46 2.17 9.56
N ALA A 86 7.68 2.70 9.44
CA ALA A 86 7.94 4.11 9.18
C ALA A 86 8.23 4.30 7.70
N VAL A 87 7.59 5.27 7.07
CA VAL A 87 7.71 5.50 5.63
C VAL A 87 8.33 6.87 5.35
N ARG A 88 9.32 6.88 4.44
CA ARG A 88 9.83 8.09 3.81
C ARG A 88 9.30 8.17 2.38
N ARG A 89 8.63 9.27 2.06
CA ARG A 89 8.17 9.55 0.68
C ARG A 89 9.39 9.72 -0.22
N ASN A 90 9.39 9.45 -1.46
CA ASN A 90 10.52 9.62 -2.40
C ASN A 90 11.86 9.01 -1.89
N ALA A 91 11.84 7.80 -1.38
CA ALA A 91 12.98 7.15 -0.75
C ALA A 91 14.13 6.80 -1.73
N PHE A 92 13.85 6.69 -3.04
CA PHE A 92 14.83 6.33 -4.07
C PHE A 92 15.57 7.53 -4.68
N GLY A 93 15.35 8.75 -4.13
CA GLY A 93 16.07 9.96 -4.51
C GLY A 93 15.41 10.77 -5.63
N ARG A 94 15.86 12.04 -5.78
CA ARG A 94 15.26 12.98 -6.75
C ARG A 94 15.64 12.68 -8.20
N GLN A 95 16.75 11.97 -8.43
CA GLN A 95 17.27 11.67 -9.78
C GLN A 95 16.57 10.46 -10.41
N ILE A 96 16.05 9.54 -9.60
CA ILE A 96 15.32 8.35 -10.07
C ILE A 96 13.82 8.58 -9.81
N ALA A 97 13.16 9.26 -10.74
CA ALA A 97 11.73 9.54 -10.61
C ALA A 97 10.87 8.29 -10.84
N SER A 98 11.33 7.36 -11.68
CA SER A 98 10.66 6.09 -11.97
C SER A 98 11.66 5.06 -12.49
N PHE A 99 11.41 3.79 -12.19
CA PHE A 99 12.15 2.64 -12.72
C PHE A 99 11.27 1.39 -12.70
N GLU A 100 11.65 0.39 -13.47
CA GLU A 100 11.03 -0.92 -13.48
C GLU A 100 12.08 -1.97 -13.12
N THR A 101 11.66 -3.00 -12.40
CA THR A 101 12.52 -4.14 -12.05
C THR A 101 11.68 -5.36 -11.76
N ASP A 102 12.23 -6.54 -12.03
CA ASP A 102 11.64 -7.79 -11.61
C ASP A 102 11.85 -7.99 -10.10
N LEU A 103 10.76 -8.27 -9.39
CA LEU A 103 10.73 -8.49 -7.95
C LEU A 103 10.56 -9.96 -7.64
N HIS A 104 11.46 -10.53 -6.86
CA HIS A 104 11.22 -11.81 -6.22
C HIS A 104 10.36 -11.60 -4.98
N ILE A 105 9.09 -11.94 -5.11
CA ILE A 105 8.12 -11.82 -4.02
C ILE A 105 8.01 -13.17 -3.33
N LYS A 106 8.08 -13.18 -2.00
CA LYS A 106 7.84 -14.37 -1.19
C LYS A 106 6.46 -14.95 -1.53
N ASP A 107 6.37 -16.25 -1.62
CA ASP A 107 5.17 -17.01 -1.99
C ASP A 107 4.77 -16.91 -3.48
N LEU A 108 5.58 -16.27 -4.33
CA LEU A 108 5.43 -16.32 -5.79
C LEU A 108 6.63 -17.02 -6.43
N GLU A 109 6.36 -17.99 -7.30
CA GLU A 109 7.42 -18.73 -8.00
C GLU A 109 8.12 -17.88 -9.07
N GLU A 110 7.34 -17.12 -9.83
CA GLU A 110 7.82 -16.28 -10.92
C GLU A 110 7.99 -14.83 -10.48
N PRO A 111 9.03 -14.13 -10.98
CA PRO A 111 9.23 -12.72 -10.71
C PRO A 111 7.97 -11.88 -11.03
N PHE A 112 7.78 -10.81 -10.28
CA PHE A 112 6.69 -9.87 -10.46
C PHE A 112 7.23 -8.55 -11.05
N PRO A 113 6.64 -8.00 -12.11
CA PRO A 113 7.07 -6.73 -12.69
C PRO A 113 6.73 -5.57 -11.74
N GLY A 114 7.73 -4.98 -11.10
CA GLY A 114 7.58 -3.85 -10.21
C GLY A 114 7.77 -2.52 -10.94
N VAL A 115 6.72 -1.72 -11.03
CA VAL A 115 6.75 -0.36 -11.61
C VAL A 115 6.79 0.66 -10.47
N PHE A 116 7.89 1.38 -10.34
CA PHE A 116 8.13 2.36 -9.28
C PHE A 116 8.05 3.78 -9.83
N ILE A 117 7.23 4.64 -9.20
CA ILE A 117 7.08 6.06 -9.55
C ILE A 117 7.15 6.86 -8.26
N ARG A 118 8.24 7.64 -8.07
CA ARG A 118 8.50 8.42 -6.83
C ARG A 118 8.24 7.60 -5.56
N ALA A 119 8.70 6.37 -5.58
CA ALA A 119 8.30 5.34 -4.63
C ALA A 119 8.68 5.69 -3.18
N PRO A 120 7.81 5.41 -2.21
CA PRO A 120 8.14 5.45 -0.80
C PRO A 120 9.06 4.29 -0.43
N GLY A 121 9.83 4.46 0.64
CA GLY A 121 10.61 3.39 1.24
C GLY A 121 10.18 3.15 2.67
N ALA A 122 10.10 1.88 3.07
CA ALA A 122 9.70 1.48 4.39
C ALA A 122 10.90 1.15 5.28
N GLN A 123 10.76 1.45 6.57
CA GLN A 123 11.58 0.94 7.67
C GLN A 123 10.66 0.13 8.58
N ILE A 124 11.07 -1.08 8.92
CA ILE A 124 10.28 -1.97 9.78
C ILE A 124 10.42 -1.52 11.24
N LEU A 125 9.30 -1.29 11.92
CA LEU A 125 9.26 -0.89 13.33
C LEU A 125 8.96 -2.06 14.27
N ASN A 126 8.41 -3.16 13.76
CA ASN A 126 8.01 -4.31 14.57
C ASN A 126 8.31 -5.62 13.81
N PRO A 127 8.89 -6.63 14.45
CA PRO A 127 9.17 -7.93 13.84
C PRO A 127 7.95 -8.69 13.31
N SER A 128 6.74 -8.32 13.73
CA SER A 128 5.49 -8.90 13.19
C SER A 128 5.20 -8.48 11.74
N VAL A 129 5.89 -7.45 11.25
CA VAL A 129 5.80 -7.06 9.83
C VAL A 129 6.65 -8.00 8.99
N GLU A 130 6.01 -8.73 8.10
CA GLU A 130 6.67 -9.61 7.15
C GLU A 130 7.10 -8.83 5.91
N ILE A 131 8.38 -8.95 5.53
CA ILE A 131 8.91 -8.41 4.27
C ILE A 131 8.69 -9.47 3.19
N LEU A 132 7.88 -9.15 2.18
CA LEU A 132 7.58 -10.03 1.05
C LEU A 132 8.48 -9.77 -0.16
N ALA A 133 8.98 -8.53 -0.31
CA ALA A 133 9.99 -8.17 -1.30
C ALA A 133 10.80 -6.96 -0.87
N SER A 134 12.07 -6.92 -1.30
CA SER A 134 12.99 -5.80 -1.12
C SER A 134 13.68 -5.45 -2.44
N VAL A 135 14.12 -4.20 -2.55
CA VAL A 135 14.98 -3.72 -3.65
C VAL A 135 16.30 -3.22 -3.09
N LYS A 136 17.39 -3.62 -3.71
CA LYS A 136 18.73 -3.14 -3.36
C LYS A 136 18.96 -1.77 -3.98
N ARG A 137 19.26 -0.78 -3.16
CA ARG A 137 19.62 0.57 -3.61
C ARG A 137 21.03 0.60 -4.19
N GLU A 138 21.37 1.67 -4.91
CA GLU A 138 22.75 1.92 -5.37
C GLU A 138 23.75 1.97 -4.21
N THR A 139 23.33 2.38 -3.03
CA THR A 139 24.13 2.38 -1.79
C THR A 139 24.43 0.98 -1.27
N GLY A 140 23.85 -0.08 -1.83
CA GLY A 140 23.94 -1.44 -1.36
C GLY A 140 22.92 -1.80 -0.25
N GLU A 141 22.18 -0.84 0.26
CA GLU A 141 21.14 -1.04 1.28
C GLU A 141 19.89 -1.68 0.67
N GLU A 142 19.35 -2.71 1.34
CA GLU A 142 18.07 -3.30 0.98
C GLU A 142 16.93 -2.50 1.59
N THR A 143 15.98 -2.14 0.75
CA THR A 143 14.78 -1.40 1.15
C THR A 143 13.55 -2.28 0.94
N PRO A 144 12.76 -2.54 1.99
CA PRO A 144 11.49 -3.23 1.85
C PRO A 144 10.54 -2.46 0.94
N VAL A 145 9.97 -3.15 -0.04
CA VAL A 145 9.06 -2.57 -1.04
C VAL A 145 7.71 -3.26 -1.10
N PHE A 146 7.58 -4.42 -0.45
CA PHE A 146 6.31 -5.11 -0.23
C PHE A 146 6.33 -5.70 1.17
N CYS A 147 5.37 -5.29 2.00
CA CYS A 147 5.24 -5.72 3.38
C CYS A 147 3.82 -6.19 3.68
N ARG A 148 3.70 -7.12 4.63
CA ARG A 148 2.43 -7.63 5.15
C ARG A 148 2.47 -7.65 6.67
N GLN A 149 1.35 -7.28 7.29
CA GLN A 149 1.10 -7.49 8.72
C GLN A 149 -0.39 -7.79 8.87
N GLU A 150 -0.73 -8.99 9.35
CA GLU A 150 -2.13 -9.45 9.46
C GLU A 150 -2.89 -9.28 8.12
N ASN A 151 -3.98 -8.51 8.13
CA ASN A 151 -4.84 -8.25 6.96
C ASN A 151 -4.39 -7.04 6.12
N VAL A 152 -3.22 -6.48 6.40
CA VAL A 152 -2.70 -5.29 5.73
C VAL A 152 -1.53 -5.66 4.83
N MET A 153 -1.63 -5.35 3.55
CA MET A 153 -0.54 -5.44 2.59
C MET A 153 -0.22 -4.05 2.03
N VAL A 154 1.06 -3.73 1.87
CA VAL A 154 1.49 -2.45 1.31
C VAL A 154 2.64 -2.63 0.32
N THR A 155 2.57 -1.92 -0.81
CA THR A 155 3.63 -1.91 -1.82
C THR A 155 4.13 -0.50 -2.09
N SER A 156 5.45 -0.36 -2.32
CA SER A 156 6.06 0.89 -2.79
C SER A 156 5.81 1.13 -4.29
N PHE A 157 5.52 0.08 -5.04
CA PHE A 157 5.33 0.07 -6.48
C PHE A 157 3.84 0.02 -6.85
N HIS A 158 3.56 0.11 -8.15
CA HIS A 158 2.23 0.21 -8.74
C HIS A 158 1.86 -1.09 -9.46
N PRO A 159 1.29 -2.11 -8.77
CA PRO A 159 0.86 -3.34 -9.43
C PRO A 159 -0.26 -3.12 -10.44
N GLU A 160 -1.03 -2.03 -10.28
CA GLU A 160 -2.12 -1.65 -11.19
C GLU A 160 -1.63 -1.19 -12.58
N LEU A 161 -0.35 -0.90 -12.74
CA LEU A 161 0.25 -0.52 -14.03
C LEU A 161 0.74 -1.72 -14.84
N THR A 162 0.56 -2.92 -14.32
CA THR A 162 0.88 -4.18 -14.99
C THR A 162 -0.39 -4.98 -15.27
N ASP A 163 -0.31 -5.95 -16.18
CA ASP A 163 -1.40 -6.92 -16.40
C ASP A 163 -1.37 -8.09 -15.39
N ASP A 164 -0.41 -8.09 -14.46
CA ASP A 164 -0.23 -9.13 -13.46
C ASP A 164 -1.18 -8.94 -12.28
N LEU A 165 -2.06 -9.90 -12.08
CA LEU A 165 -3.09 -9.83 -11.04
C LEU A 165 -2.73 -10.60 -9.76
N ARG A 166 -1.55 -11.21 -9.67
CA ARG A 166 -1.17 -12.06 -8.54
C ARG A 166 -1.24 -11.36 -7.19
N LEU A 167 -0.83 -10.09 -7.07
CA LEU A 167 -0.96 -9.33 -5.81
C LEU A 167 -2.42 -9.09 -5.43
N HIS A 168 -3.27 -8.82 -6.41
CA HIS A 168 -4.70 -8.66 -6.18
C HIS A 168 -5.38 -9.98 -5.79
N GLN A 169 -4.86 -11.11 -6.30
CA GLN A 169 -5.31 -12.45 -5.88
C GLN A 169 -4.89 -12.71 -4.43
N MET A 170 -3.66 -12.34 -4.02
CA MET A 170 -3.21 -12.46 -2.63
C MET A 170 -4.16 -11.73 -1.67
N LEU A 171 -4.62 -10.51 -2.03
CA LEU A 171 -5.60 -9.78 -1.21
C LEU A 171 -6.91 -10.57 -1.06
N SER A 172 -7.40 -11.21 -2.12
CA SER A 172 -8.64 -11.98 -2.08
C SER A 172 -8.54 -13.26 -1.25
N LEU A 173 -7.32 -13.74 -0.99
CA LEU A 173 -7.07 -14.97 -0.21
C LEU A 173 -6.85 -14.71 1.29
N ILE A 174 -6.72 -13.46 1.72
CA ILE A 174 -6.54 -13.13 3.15
C ILE A 174 -7.75 -13.51 3.99
N HIS A 175 -8.92 -13.70 3.38
CA HIS A 175 -10.17 -14.08 4.06
C HIS A 175 -10.40 -15.58 4.21
N ILE A 176 -9.54 -16.42 3.66
CA ILE A 176 -9.70 -17.88 3.73
C ILE A 176 -8.76 -18.46 4.77
#